data_a41f2072d9d1cbd3f2cc53dfeab73e18
#
_entry.id   a41f2072d9d1cbd3f2cc53dfeab73e18
#
_cell.length_a   1.000
_cell.length_b   1.000
_cell.length_c   1.000
_cell.angle_alpha   90.00
_cell.angle_beta   90.00
_cell.angle_gamma   90.00
#
_symmetry.space_group_name_H-M   'P 1'
#
loop_
_entity.id
_entity.type
_entity.pdbx_description
1 polymer ?
#
loop_
_entity_poly.entity_id
_entity_poly.type
_entity_poly.pdbx_seq_one_letter_code
_entity_poly.pdbx_strand_id
1 'polypeptide(L)'
;MRNGLLALTLLSLSAASQAAIDLRANEQPLPVTRDELAIAKIPANYVFVEPGTLTVAISALNSPPLALLASDNRTRIGSDPDIARLLAGSLGLKLKLVPTAWEDWPLGIISGRYDVALVNIAVTEQRKEKFDFATYRVDSLAFSVKSTSDIARVSGPADLAGKKVIVGSGTNQERILLGWNAENEAAGRQPALPVYLTDDASGNLYIQSGRADVFFGPQSVAAYKAALSGKTKVVGLGPKKAYVATTTKK
;
A
#
# COMPACT_ATOMS: atom_id res chain seq x y z
N MET A 1 -54.47 -48.58 -3.17
CA MET A 1 -54.26 -47.22 -3.70
C MET A 1 -53.63 -46.38 -2.57
N ARG A 2 -52.37 -46.17 -2.62
CA ARG A 2 -51.63 -45.30 -1.64
C ARG A 2 -50.81 -44.28 -2.43
N ASN A 3 -51.32 -43.04 -2.43
CA ASN A 3 -50.68 -41.92 -3.06
C ASN A 3 -49.52 -41.42 -2.15
N GLY A 4 -48.31 -41.56 -2.62
CA GLY A 4 -47.14 -40.95 -1.98
C GLY A 4 -46.92 -39.54 -2.54
N LEU A 5 -47.09 -38.51 -1.70
CA LEU A 5 -46.69 -37.15 -2.00
C LEU A 5 -45.16 -37.03 -1.84
N LEU A 6 -44.46 -36.79 -2.94
CA LEU A 6 -43.07 -36.32 -2.90
C LEU A 6 -43.07 -34.81 -2.62
N ALA A 7 -42.58 -34.40 -1.44
CA ALA A 7 -42.32 -33.03 -1.13
C ALA A 7 -40.91 -32.65 -1.70
N LEU A 8 -40.87 -31.82 -2.75
CA LEU A 8 -39.66 -31.20 -3.24
C LEU A 8 -39.30 -30.00 -2.35
N THR A 9 -38.31 -30.15 -1.49
CA THR A 9 -37.69 -29.02 -0.76
C THR A 9 -36.77 -28.29 -1.69
N LEU A 10 -37.17 -27.10 -2.15
CA LEU A 10 -36.30 -26.14 -2.81
C LEU A 10 -35.36 -25.54 -1.76
N LEU A 11 -34.07 -25.93 -1.78
CA LEU A 11 -33.01 -25.19 -1.12
C LEU A 11 -32.76 -23.91 -1.92
N SER A 12 -33.22 -22.78 -1.41
CA SER A 12 -32.83 -21.46 -1.89
C SER A 12 -31.39 -21.18 -1.44
N LEU A 13 -30.44 -21.35 -2.33
CA LEU A 13 -29.10 -20.80 -2.14
C LEU A 13 -29.19 -19.26 -2.17
N SER A 14 -29.18 -18.65 -1.01
CA SER A 14 -28.95 -17.21 -0.87
C SER A 14 -27.50 -16.91 -1.30
N ALA A 15 -27.29 -16.57 -2.55
CA ALA A 15 -26.05 -15.94 -2.98
C ALA A 15 -25.96 -14.59 -2.25
N ALA A 16 -25.13 -14.52 -1.21
CA ALA A 16 -24.75 -13.25 -0.60
C ALA A 16 -24.05 -12.43 -1.69
N SER A 17 -24.80 -11.53 -2.32
CA SER A 17 -24.24 -10.51 -3.20
C SER A 17 -23.30 -9.65 -2.35
N GLN A 18 -21.98 -9.85 -2.49
CA GLN A 18 -21.03 -8.88 -1.99
C GLN A 18 -21.29 -7.58 -2.75
N ALA A 19 -21.83 -6.59 -2.04
CA ALA A 19 -22.00 -5.26 -2.61
C ALA A 19 -20.62 -4.77 -3.08
N ALA A 20 -20.52 -4.45 -4.36
CA ALA A 20 -19.30 -3.85 -4.91
C ALA A 20 -19.02 -2.55 -4.15
N ILE A 21 -17.75 -2.34 -3.76
CA ILE A 21 -17.35 -1.11 -3.09
C ILE A 21 -17.56 0.04 -4.08
N ASP A 22 -18.42 0.99 -3.70
CA ASP A 22 -18.70 2.19 -4.50
C ASP A 22 -17.66 3.26 -4.17
N LEU A 23 -16.76 3.53 -5.10
CA LEU A 23 -15.69 4.53 -4.95
C LEU A 23 -16.08 5.91 -5.49
N ARG A 24 -17.27 6.10 -6.07
CA ARG A 24 -17.68 7.37 -6.71
C ARG A 24 -17.62 8.55 -5.76
N ALA A 25 -17.93 8.37 -4.48
CA ALA A 25 -17.81 9.42 -3.48
C ALA A 25 -16.34 9.86 -3.29
N ASN A 26 -15.39 8.96 -3.45
CA ASN A 26 -13.96 9.23 -3.31
C ASN A 26 -13.34 9.86 -4.56
N GLU A 27 -14.07 9.94 -5.66
CA GLU A 27 -13.63 10.59 -6.89
C GLU A 27 -13.86 12.11 -6.88
N GLN A 28 -14.63 12.59 -5.91
CA GLN A 28 -14.87 14.03 -5.73
C GLN A 28 -13.69 14.65 -4.97
N PRO A 29 -13.22 15.84 -5.41
CA PRO A 29 -12.20 16.58 -4.68
C PRO A 29 -12.68 16.91 -3.27
N LEU A 30 -11.84 16.68 -2.27
CA LEU A 30 -12.11 17.11 -0.91
C LEU A 30 -12.05 18.66 -0.84
N PRO A 31 -13.01 19.31 -0.17
CA PRO A 31 -12.93 20.75 0.09
C PRO A 31 -11.76 21.01 1.05
N VAL A 32 -10.91 21.97 0.71
CA VAL A 32 -9.75 22.35 1.52
C VAL A 32 -9.79 23.84 1.79
N THR A 33 -9.65 24.22 3.06
CA THR A 33 -9.54 25.62 3.48
C THR A 33 -8.06 25.98 3.60
N ARG A 34 -7.70 27.18 3.15
CA ARG A 34 -6.36 27.73 3.36
C ARG A 34 -6.11 27.92 4.86
N ASP A 35 -4.89 27.66 5.27
CA ASP A 35 -4.41 27.87 6.63
C ASP A 35 -3.30 28.93 6.63
N GLU A 36 -3.67 30.16 6.95
CA GLU A 36 -2.75 31.29 6.94
C GLU A 36 -1.62 31.13 7.98
N LEU A 37 -1.89 30.41 9.09
CA LEU A 37 -0.84 30.12 10.08
C LEU A 37 0.17 29.12 9.55
N ALA A 38 -0.25 28.12 8.77
CA ALA A 38 0.64 27.19 8.12
C ALA A 38 1.45 27.88 7.01
N ILE A 39 0.80 28.73 6.21
CA ILE A 39 1.46 29.50 5.15
C ILE A 39 2.55 30.41 5.73
N ALA A 40 2.27 31.09 6.83
CA ALA A 40 3.24 31.97 7.50
C ALA A 40 4.47 31.22 8.05
N LYS A 41 4.41 29.91 8.20
CA LYS A 41 5.55 29.07 8.63
C LYS A 41 6.44 28.61 7.49
N ILE A 42 6.05 28.81 6.24
CA ILE A 42 6.93 28.50 5.11
C ILE A 42 8.13 29.47 5.19
N PRO A 43 9.38 28.95 5.24
CA PRO A 43 10.52 29.84 5.27
C PRO A 43 10.55 30.75 4.04
N ALA A 44 10.85 32.04 4.23
CA ALA A 44 10.86 33.03 3.14
C ALA A 44 11.85 32.69 2.01
N ASN A 45 12.90 31.92 2.33
CA ASN A 45 13.88 31.44 1.38
C ASN A 45 13.58 30.03 0.82
N TYR A 46 12.42 29.44 1.15
CA TYR A 46 12.05 28.15 0.58
C TYR A 46 11.69 28.32 -0.90
N VAL A 47 12.33 27.49 -1.73
CA VAL A 47 12.12 27.50 -3.18
C VAL A 47 11.38 26.23 -3.59
N PHE A 48 10.12 26.39 -3.99
CA PHE A 48 9.35 25.29 -4.58
C PHE A 48 9.93 24.87 -5.94
N VAL A 49 9.85 23.61 -6.29
CA VAL A 49 10.26 23.08 -7.60
C VAL A 49 9.62 23.86 -8.75
N GLU A 50 8.33 24.18 -8.59
CA GLU A 50 7.59 25.06 -9.47
C GLU A 50 6.98 26.22 -8.65
N PRO A 51 7.23 27.49 -8.98
CA PRO A 51 6.67 28.61 -8.25
C PRO A 51 5.14 28.51 -8.09
N GLY A 52 4.65 28.66 -6.86
CA GLY A 52 3.22 28.60 -6.53
C GLY A 52 2.58 27.21 -6.64
N THR A 53 3.38 26.15 -6.77
CA THR A 53 2.91 24.75 -6.93
C THR A 53 3.60 23.85 -5.92
N LEU A 54 2.85 22.99 -5.26
CA LEU A 54 3.39 21.86 -4.51
C LEU A 54 3.52 20.67 -5.46
N THR A 55 4.74 20.27 -5.77
CA THR A 55 5.04 19.13 -6.63
C THR A 55 5.23 17.90 -5.75
N VAL A 56 4.35 16.91 -5.89
CA VAL A 56 4.28 15.75 -5.01
C VAL A 56 4.50 14.46 -5.78
N ALA A 57 5.52 13.69 -5.41
CA ALA A 57 5.67 12.32 -5.87
C ALA A 57 4.56 11.45 -5.29
N ILE A 58 3.85 10.73 -6.15
CA ILE A 58 2.80 9.78 -5.79
C ILE A 58 3.11 8.42 -6.43
N SER A 59 2.65 7.32 -5.83
CA SER A 59 2.89 6.00 -6.41
C SER A 59 2.40 5.93 -7.86
N ALA A 60 3.27 5.47 -8.76
CA ALA A 60 2.89 5.15 -10.14
C ALA A 60 1.97 3.92 -10.20
N LEU A 61 2.05 3.05 -9.20
CA LEU A 61 1.26 1.82 -9.12
C LEU A 61 -0.18 2.09 -8.67
N ASN A 62 -1.05 1.16 -9.04
CA ASN A 62 -2.44 1.14 -8.61
C ASN A 62 -2.53 0.28 -7.33
N SER A 63 -2.36 0.92 -6.17
CA SER A 63 -2.30 0.27 -4.85
C SER A 63 -3.43 0.75 -3.93
N PRO A 64 -4.70 0.35 -4.20
CA PRO A 64 -5.82 0.75 -3.38
C PRO A 64 -5.69 0.21 -1.94
N PRO A 65 -6.13 0.96 -0.93
CA PRO A 65 -6.78 2.28 -0.96
C PRO A 65 -5.81 3.46 -0.93
N LEU A 66 -4.50 3.25 -1.08
CA LEU A 66 -3.47 4.27 -0.93
C LEU A 66 -3.40 5.22 -2.12
N ALA A 67 -3.25 4.66 -3.33
CA ALA A 67 -3.24 5.38 -4.58
C ALA A 67 -3.85 4.52 -5.67
N LEU A 68 -4.79 5.05 -6.43
CA LEU A 68 -5.44 4.37 -7.56
C LEU A 68 -5.93 5.40 -8.57
N LEU A 69 -6.30 4.93 -9.76
CA LEU A 69 -6.97 5.75 -10.76
C LEU A 69 -8.49 5.74 -10.50
N ALA A 70 -9.12 6.88 -10.67
CA ALA A 70 -10.57 7.03 -10.70
C ALA A 70 -11.18 6.38 -11.95
N SER A 71 -12.49 6.41 -12.08
CA SER A 71 -13.22 5.85 -13.23
C SER A 71 -12.86 6.51 -14.58
N ASP A 72 -12.32 7.74 -14.54
CA ASP A 72 -11.84 8.45 -15.73
C ASP A 72 -10.46 7.96 -16.23
N ASN A 73 -9.82 7.01 -15.55
CA ASN A 73 -8.48 6.48 -15.80
C ASN A 73 -7.36 7.56 -15.85
N ARG A 74 -7.58 8.71 -15.26
CA ARG A 74 -6.65 9.86 -15.26
C ARG A 74 -6.45 10.44 -13.89
N THR A 75 -7.53 10.69 -13.16
CA THR A 75 -7.50 11.29 -11.84
C THR A 75 -6.99 10.29 -10.82
N ARG A 76 -5.98 10.68 -10.06
CA ARG A 76 -5.48 9.87 -8.95
C ARG A 76 -6.26 10.16 -7.70
N ILE A 77 -6.75 9.10 -7.05
CA ILE A 77 -7.53 9.12 -5.81
C ILE A 77 -6.91 8.18 -4.79
N GLY A 78 -7.38 8.24 -3.56
CA GLY A 78 -6.89 7.45 -2.43
C GLY A 78 -6.22 8.31 -1.37
N SER A 79 -5.79 7.69 -0.27
CA SER A 79 -5.28 8.41 0.90
C SER A 79 -4.09 9.34 0.58
N ASP A 80 -3.16 8.89 -0.24
CA ASP A 80 -1.96 9.66 -0.54
C ASP A 80 -2.24 10.86 -1.45
N PRO A 81 -2.99 10.74 -2.58
CA PRO A 81 -3.46 11.89 -3.35
C PRO A 81 -4.31 12.88 -2.56
N ASP A 82 -5.15 12.40 -1.64
CA ASP A 82 -6.02 13.28 -0.84
C ASP A 82 -5.22 14.07 0.19
N ILE A 83 -4.22 13.47 0.82
CA ILE A 83 -3.27 14.19 1.68
C ILE A 83 -2.48 15.22 0.87
N ALA A 84 -2.05 14.88 -0.35
CA ALA A 84 -1.39 15.84 -1.22
C ALA A 84 -2.29 17.05 -1.55
N ARG A 85 -3.59 16.82 -1.82
CA ARG A 85 -4.58 17.89 -2.05
C ARG A 85 -4.76 18.73 -0.80
N LEU A 86 -4.89 18.09 0.37
CA LEU A 86 -5.01 18.77 1.65
C LEU A 86 -3.82 19.69 1.90
N LEU A 87 -2.60 19.19 1.75
CA LEU A 87 -1.38 19.96 1.93
C LEU A 87 -1.31 21.15 0.97
N ALA A 88 -1.47 20.92 -0.33
CA ALA A 88 -1.41 21.99 -1.32
C ALA A 88 -2.48 23.05 -1.08
N GLY A 89 -3.72 22.63 -0.85
CA GLY A 89 -4.84 23.56 -0.60
C GLY A 89 -4.68 24.36 0.68
N SER A 90 -4.26 23.74 1.78
CA SER A 90 -4.00 24.43 3.04
C SER A 90 -2.88 25.47 2.90
N LEU A 91 -1.87 25.20 2.09
CA LEU A 91 -0.79 26.13 1.81
C LEU A 91 -1.11 27.15 0.70
N GLY A 92 -2.31 27.11 0.12
CA GLY A 92 -2.72 28.01 -0.97
C GLY A 92 -1.96 27.77 -2.27
N LEU A 93 -1.39 26.60 -2.46
CA LEU A 93 -0.59 26.21 -3.62
C LEU A 93 -1.42 25.41 -4.63
N LYS A 94 -1.04 25.45 -5.89
CA LYS A 94 -1.50 24.49 -6.88
C LYS A 94 -0.89 23.11 -6.56
N LEU A 95 -1.60 22.04 -6.90
CA LEU A 95 -1.08 20.68 -6.75
C LEU A 95 -0.61 20.12 -8.10
N LYS A 96 0.59 19.57 -8.12
CA LYS A 96 1.10 18.75 -9.23
C LYS A 96 1.49 17.37 -8.71
N LEU A 97 0.76 16.35 -9.11
CA LEU A 97 1.09 14.96 -8.81
C LEU A 97 2.04 14.39 -9.86
N VAL A 98 3.14 13.80 -9.42
CA VAL A 98 4.16 13.17 -10.27
C VAL A 98 4.17 11.67 -9.99
N PRO A 99 3.61 10.84 -10.92
CA PRO A 99 3.69 9.39 -10.80
C PRO A 99 5.16 8.94 -10.74
N THR A 100 5.51 8.21 -9.69
CA THR A 100 6.89 7.88 -9.33
C THR A 100 6.98 6.40 -8.98
N ALA A 101 7.97 5.70 -9.53
CA ALA A 101 8.31 4.36 -9.10
C ALA A 101 8.90 4.37 -7.69
N TRP A 102 8.72 3.28 -6.95
CA TRP A 102 9.21 3.20 -5.58
C TRP A 102 10.72 3.45 -5.48
N GLU A 103 11.48 2.94 -6.42
CA GLU A 103 12.94 3.03 -6.44
C GLU A 103 13.44 4.46 -6.69
N ASP A 104 12.62 5.30 -7.32
CA ASP A 104 12.99 6.64 -7.76
C ASP A 104 12.74 7.73 -6.71
N TRP A 105 11.87 7.50 -5.72
CA TRP A 105 11.48 8.56 -4.80
C TRP A 105 12.65 9.14 -4.00
N PRO A 106 13.65 8.34 -3.52
CA PRO A 106 14.73 8.92 -2.73
C PRO A 106 15.60 9.88 -3.53
N LEU A 107 15.99 9.46 -4.75
CA LEU A 107 16.79 10.29 -5.63
C LEU A 107 16.01 11.52 -6.10
N GLY A 108 14.72 11.37 -6.38
CA GLY A 108 13.89 12.48 -6.82
C GLY A 108 13.73 13.59 -5.78
N ILE A 109 13.61 13.26 -4.49
CA ILE A 109 13.63 14.23 -3.39
C ILE A 109 15.02 14.91 -3.30
N ILE A 110 16.09 14.13 -3.31
CA ILE A 110 17.45 14.66 -3.18
C ILE A 110 17.81 15.62 -4.33
N SER A 111 17.40 15.26 -5.55
CA SER A 111 17.67 16.06 -6.76
C SER A 111 16.72 17.25 -6.95
N GLY A 112 15.70 17.42 -6.08
CA GLY A 112 14.72 18.50 -6.24
C GLY A 112 13.75 18.28 -7.41
N ARG A 113 13.44 17.03 -7.76
CA ARG A 113 12.46 16.69 -8.80
C ARG A 113 11.03 16.95 -8.33
N TYR A 114 10.79 16.88 -7.04
CA TYR A 114 9.54 17.20 -6.36
C TYR A 114 9.83 17.73 -4.94
N ASP A 115 8.87 18.47 -4.39
CA ASP A 115 8.98 19.08 -3.06
C ASP A 115 8.73 18.03 -1.97
N VAL A 116 7.80 17.11 -2.20
CA VAL A 116 7.32 16.12 -1.22
C VAL A 116 7.14 14.76 -1.89
N ALA A 117 7.40 13.68 -1.16
CA ALA A 117 7.02 12.33 -1.57
C ALA A 117 5.92 11.76 -0.65
N LEU A 118 4.87 11.24 -1.28
CA LEU A 118 3.72 10.54 -0.68
C LEU A 118 3.53 9.21 -1.43
N VAL A 119 4.40 8.24 -1.16
CA VAL A 119 4.40 6.91 -1.77
C VAL A 119 4.40 5.82 -0.70
N ASN A 120 3.66 6.03 0.38
CA ASN A 120 3.58 5.10 1.52
C ASN A 120 4.92 4.86 2.20
N ILE A 121 5.67 5.91 2.51
CA ILE A 121 7.02 5.82 3.06
C ILE A 121 6.96 5.58 4.58
N ALA A 122 7.42 4.42 5.01
CA ALA A 122 7.63 4.15 6.42
C ALA A 122 8.87 4.91 6.94
N VAL A 123 8.74 5.54 8.10
CA VAL A 123 9.86 6.18 8.80
C VAL A 123 10.78 5.08 9.34
N THR A 124 12.07 5.16 9.02
CA THR A 124 13.12 4.28 9.54
C THR A 124 14.33 5.09 9.94
N GLU A 125 15.15 4.61 10.86
CA GLU A 125 16.36 5.32 11.31
C GLU A 125 17.29 5.62 10.13
N GLN A 126 17.50 4.66 9.24
CA GLN A 126 18.32 4.85 8.05
C GLN A 126 17.81 5.98 7.14
N ARG A 127 16.48 6.10 6.99
CA ARG A 127 15.87 7.16 6.16
C ARG A 127 15.98 8.53 6.81
N LYS A 128 15.90 8.62 8.14
CA LYS A 128 16.07 9.87 8.90
C LYS A 128 17.43 10.53 8.71
N GLU A 129 18.44 9.77 8.28
CA GLU A 129 19.74 10.34 7.97
C GLU A 129 19.71 11.32 6.80
N LYS A 130 18.78 11.11 5.84
CA LYS A 130 18.73 11.83 4.55
C LYS A 130 17.47 12.66 4.33
N PHE A 131 16.41 12.38 5.10
CA PHE A 131 15.08 12.94 4.87
C PHE A 131 14.43 13.41 6.16
N ASP A 132 13.58 14.43 6.04
CA ASP A 132 12.64 14.84 7.08
C ASP A 132 11.26 14.25 6.84
N PHE A 133 10.51 14.04 7.92
CA PHE A 133 9.26 13.30 7.92
C PHE A 133 8.18 14.02 8.73
N ALA A 134 7.00 14.19 8.14
CA ALA A 134 5.79 14.52 8.87
C ALA A 134 4.84 13.31 8.80
N THR A 135 4.64 12.65 9.94
CA THR A 135 3.81 11.44 10.01
C THR A 135 2.32 11.77 9.95
N TYR A 136 1.55 11.02 9.19
CA TYR A 136 0.11 11.21 9.06
C TYR A 136 -0.72 9.96 9.40
N ARG A 137 -0.12 8.77 9.43
CA ARG A 137 -0.79 7.56 9.87
C ARG A 137 0.19 6.51 10.39
N VAL A 138 -0.38 5.51 11.07
CA VAL A 138 0.33 4.28 11.44
C VAL A 138 -0.17 3.17 10.53
N ASP A 139 0.73 2.37 9.97
CA ASP A 139 0.40 1.16 9.23
C ASP A 139 1.13 -0.04 9.81
N SER A 140 0.62 -1.22 9.49
CA SER A 140 1.28 -2.49 9.73
C SER A 140 1.63 -3.12 8.39
N LEU A 141 2.53 -4.09 8.42
CA LEU A 141 2.71 -5.00 7.30
C LEU A 141 1.84 -6.23 7.50
N ALA A 142 1.47 -6.89 6.43
CA ALA A 142 0.67 -8.11 6.48
C ALA A 142 1.18 -9.15 5.50
N PHE A 143 1.00 -10.40 5.88
CA PHE A 143 1.16 -11.56 5.02
C PHE A 143 -0.19 -11.96 4.49
N SER A 144 -0.32 -12.01 3.18
CA SER A 144 -1.55 -12.48 2.52
C SER A 144 -1.24 -13.61 1.55
N VAL A 145 -2.20 -14.50 1.42
CA VAL A 145 -2.11 -15.71 0.59
C VAL A 145 -3.38 -15.85 -0.24
N LYS A 146 -3.38 -16.75 -1.20
CA LYS A 146 -4.60 -17.14 -1.90
C LYS A 146 -5.66 -17.61 -0.90
N SER A 147 -6.92 -17.25 -1.08
CA SER A 147 -8.01 -17.62 -0.16
C SER A 147 -8.12 -19.12 0.09
N THR A 148 -7.79 -19.93 -0.92
CA THR A 148 -7.79 -21.41 -0.86
C THR A 148 -6.47 -22.01 -0.39
N SER A 149 -5.49 -21.21 0.04
CA SER A 149 -4.19 -21.69 0.53
C SER A 149 -4.33 -22.40 1.88
N ASP A 150 -3.56 -23.46 2.07
CA ASP A 150 -3.44 -24.20 3.34
C ASP A 150 -2.62 -23.45 4.39
N ILE A 151 -1.94 -22.38 4.00
CA ILE A 151 -1.23 -21.52 4.94
C ILE A 151 -2.28 -20.78 5.79
N ALA A 152 -2.46 -21.25 7.03
CA ALA A 152 -3.45 -20.70 7.94
C ALA A 152 -2.93 -19.49 8.73
N ARG A 153 -1.60 -19.43 8.97
CA ARG A 153 -0.98 -18.40 9.80
C ARG A 153 0.49 -18.18 9.41
N VAL A 154 0.92 -16.92 9.51
CA VAL A 154 2.32 -16.50 9.50
C VAL A 154 2.57 -15.63 10.72
N SER A 155 3.42 -16.07 11.63
CA SER A 155 3.74 -15.39 12.89
C SER A 155 5.23 -15.19 13.12
N GLY A 156 6.07 -15.82 12.32
CA GLY A 156 7.52 -15.72 12.45
C GLY A 156 8.26 -16.34 11.27
N PRO A 157 9.60 -16.29 11.30
CA PRO A 157 10.45 -16.74 10.20
C PRO A 157 10.23 -18.22 9.82
N ALA A 158 9.99 -19.08 10.79
CA ALA A 158 9.80 -20.52 10.55
C ALA A 158 8.59 -20.79 9.62
N ASP A 159 7.53 -19.99 9.70
CA ASP A 159 6.33 -20.15 8.90
C ASP A 159 6.57 -19.82 7.40
N LEU A 160 7.64 -19.07 7.11
CA LEU A 160 8.04 -18.71 5.74
C LEU A 160 9.17 -19.57 5.19
N ALA A 161 9.70 -20.52 5.96
CA ALA A 161 10.80 -21.38 5.51
C ALA A 161 10.47 -22.07 4.18
N GLY A 162 11.32 -21.86 3.16
CA GLY A 162 11.16 -22.42 1.82
C GLY A 162 9.99 -21.86 0.99
N LYS A 163 9.25 -20.88 1.49
CA LYS A 163 8.11 -20.26 0.76
C LYS A 163 8.59 -19.20 -0.21
N LYS A 164 7.89 -19.06 -1.33
CA LYS A 164 8.08 -17.97 -2.29
C LYS A 164 7.28 -16.76 -1.83
N VAL A 165 7.97 -15.69 -1.46
CA VAL A 165 7.38 -14.49 -0.87
C VAL A 165 7.53 -13.30 -1.80
N ILE A 166 6.43 -12.76 -2.30
CA ILE A 166 6.42 -11.51 -3.06
C ILE A 166 6.71 -10.36 -2.11
N VAL A 167 7.70 -9.55 -2.47
CA VAL A 167 8.15 -8.38 -1.72
C VAL A 167 8.73 -7.34 -2.68
N GLY A 168 8.56 -6.05 -2.37
CA GLY A 168 9.18 -4.98 -3.16
C GLY A 168 10.66 -4.80 -2.77
N SER A 169 11.50 -4.57 -3.77
CA SER A 169 12.92 -4.26 -3.54
C SER A 169 13.12 -2.90 -2.87
N GLY A 170 14.09 -2.75 -1.99
CA GLY A 170 14.40 -1.52 -1.25
C GLY A 170 13.35 -1.14 -0.20
N THR A 171 12.40 -2.03 0.08
CA THR A 171 11.32 -1.76 1.04
C THR A 171 11.69 -2.19 2.46
N ASN A 172 10.94 -1.69 3.44
CA ASN A 172 11.05 -2.17 4.82
C ASN A 172 10.63 -3.65 4.95
N GLN A 173 9.71 -4.10 4.12
CA GLN A 173 9.28 -5.50 4.05
C GLN A 173 10.42 -6.42 3.64
N GLU A 174 11.15 -6.04 2.60
CA GLU A 174 12.33 -6.81 2.17
C GLU A 174 13.36 -6.93 3.30
N ARG A 175 13.68 -5.81 3.95
CA ARG A 175 14.63 -5.83 5.07
C ARG A 175 14.21 -6.77 6.19
N ILE A 176 12.91 -6.81 6.51
CA ILE A 176 12.35 -7.74 7.51
C ILE A 176 12.48 -9.18 7.02
N LEU A 177 12.10 -9.45 5.77
CA LEU A 177 12.16 -10.79 5.19
C LEU A 177 13.59 -11.34 5.17
N LEU A 178 14.56 -10.50 4.78
CA LEU A 178 15.98 -10.89 4.78
C LEU A 178 16.51 -11.13 6.20
N GLY A 179 16.06 -10.34 7.19
CA GLY A 179 16.36 -10.62 8.60
C GLY A 179 15.79 -11.95 9.07
N TRP A 180 14.54 -12.26 8.69
CA TRP A 180 13.93 -13.56 8.97
C TRP A 180 14.61 -14.72 8.25
N ASN A 181 15.15 -14.48 7.06
CA ASN A 181 15.96 -15.50 6.36
C ASN A 181 17.24 -15.83 7.12
N ALA A 182 17.95 -14.82 7.64
CA ALA A 182 19.12 -15.04 8.48
C ALA A 182 18.78 -15.86 9.76
N GLU A 183 17.63 -15.60 10.40
CA GLU A 183 17.14 -16.39 11.53
C GLU A 183 16.82 -17.84 11.13
N ASN A 184 16.23 -18.04 9.95
CA ASN A 184 15.94 -19.38 9.43
C ASN A 184 17.24 -20.16 9.18
N GLU A 185 18.19 -19.55 8.52
CA GLU A 185 19.50 -20.17 8.23
C GLU A 185 20.24 -20.52 9.51
N ALA A 186 20.29 -19.60 10.48
CA ALA A 186 20.92 -19.85 11.79
C ALA A 186 20.26 -21.02 12.55
N ALA A 187 18.97 -21.28 12.30
CA ALA A 187 18.21 -22.39 12.88
C ALA A 187 18.19 -23.65 11.99
N GLY A 188 19.00 -23.71 10.93
CA GLY A 188 19.06 -24.84 10.00
C GLY A 188 17.82 -25.03 9.12
N ARG A 189 16.99 -23.99 8.98
CA ARG A 189 15.82 -24.00 8.11
C ARG A 189 16.15 -23.36 6.76
N GLN A 190 15.43 -23.76 5.72
CA GLN A 190 15.53 -23.11 4.42
C GLN A 190 15.08 -21.64 4.51
N PRO A 191 15.80 -20.70 3.88
CA PRO A 191 15.32 -19.33 3.77
C PRO A 191 14.04 -19.26 2.90
N ALA A 192 13.22 -18.25 3.13
CA ALA A 192 12.18 -17.86 2.18
C ALA A 192 12.82 -17.37 0.88
N LEU A 193 12.13 -17.55 -0.24
CA LEU A 193 12.58 -17.16 -1.57
C LEU A 193 11.91 -15.85 -1.97
N PRO A 194 12.60 -14.70 -1.93
CA PRO A 194 12.02 -13.44 -2.37
C PRO A 194 11.64 -13.47 -3.86
N VAL A 195 10.46 -12.98 -4.18
CA VAL A 195 9.97 -12.79 -5.54
C VAL A 195 9.75 -11.30 -5.74
N TYR A 196 10.58 -10.68 -6.55
CA TYR A 196 10.53 -9.25 -6.82
C TYR A 196 9.65 -8.97 -8.03
N LEU A 197 8.61 -8.16 -7.83
CA LEU A 197 7.69 -7.75 -8.87
C LEU A 197 7.54 -6.23 -8.84
N THR A 198 7.44 -5.63 -10.00
CA THR A 198 7.37 -4.18 -10.19
C THR A 198 5.94 -3.67 -10.33
N ASP A 199 4.94 -4.56 -10.39
CA ASP A 199 3.54 -4.19 -10.52
C ASP A 199 2.60 -5.12 -9.74
N ASP A 200 1.48 -4.54 -9.33
CA ASP A 200 0.45 -5.19 -8.51
C ASP A 200 -0.35 -6.27 -9.27
N ALA A 201 -0.52 -6.11 -10.57
CA ALA A 201 -1.30 -7.05 -11.38
C ALA A 201 -0.55 -8.39 -11.48
N SER A 202 0.76 -8.33 -11.72
CA SER A 202 1.65 -9.50 -11.68
C SER A 202 1.64 -10.16 -10.31
N GLY A 203 1.67 -9.39 -9.22
CA GLY A 203 1.59 -9.91 -7.86
C GLY A 203 0.33 -10.75 -7.62
N ASN A 204 -0.83 -10.25 -8.02
CA ASN A 204 -2.07 -10.99 -7.92
C ASN A 204 -2.05 -12.27 -8.77
N LEU A 205 -1.55 -12.18 -10.00
CA LEU A 205 -1.44 -13.34 -10.89
C LEU A 205 -0.54 -14.43 -10.31
N TYR A 206 0.60 -14.06 -9.73
CA TYR A 206 1.54 -15.00 -9.10
C TYR A 206 0.90 -15.73 -7.92
N ILE A 207 0.18 -15.01 -7.06
CA ILE A 207 -0.54 -15.62 -5.92
C ILE A 207 -1.65 -16.54 -6.42
N GLN A 208 -2.46 -16.11 -7.40
CA GLN A 208 -3.58 -16.91 -7.90
C GLN A 208 -3.13 -18.16 -8.66
N SER A 209 -2.01 -18.10 -9.37
CA SER A 209 -1.44 -19.23 -10.14
C SER A 209 -0.56 -20.16 -9.30
N GLY A 210 -0.27 -19.82 -8.03
CA GLY A 210 0.65 -20.60 -7.19
C GLY A 210 2.13 -20.43 -7.57
N ARG A 211 2.48 -19.44 -8.38
CA ARG A 211 3.89 -19.10 -8.65
C ARG A 211 4.57 -18.46 -7.45
N ALA A 212 3.81 -17.86 -6.56
CA ALA A 212 4.24 -17.43 -5.25
C ALA A 212 3.23 -17.87 -4.19
N ASP A 213 3.70 -18.09 -2.97
CA ASP A 213 2.90 -18.61 -1.85
C ASP A 213 2.30 -17.47 -1.03
N VAL A 214 3.09 -16.42 -0.79
CA VAL A 214 2.77 -15.33 0.14
C VAL A 214 3.09 -13.99 -0.51
N PHE A 215 2.23 -13.00 -0.27
CA PHE A 215 2.52 -11.59 -0.51
C PHE A 215 2.78 -10.90 0.83
N PHE A 216 3.90 -10.19 0.95
CA PHE A 216 4.27 -9.42 2.13
C PHE A 216 4.31 -7.94 1.80
N GLY A 217 3.34 -7.19 2.30
CA GLY A 217 3.16 -5.78 1.95
C GLY A 217 2.34 -5.01 2.98
N PRO A 218 1.92 -3.77 2.67
CA PRO A 218 1.11 -2.95 3.58
C PRO A 218 -0.22 -3.64 3.94
N GLN A 219 -0.57 -3.63 5.22
CA GLN A 219 -1.80 -4.24 5.71
C GLN A 219 -3.04 -3.61 5.09
N SER A 220 -3.06 -2.29 4.96
CA SER A 220 -4.17 -1.55 4.34
C SER A 220 -4.47 -2.04 2.92
N VAL A 221 -3.43 -2.29 2.12
CA VAL A 221 -3.56 -2.83 0.75
C VAL A 221 -4.02 -4.28 0.77
N ALA A 222 -3.40 -5.12 1.62
CA ALA A 222 -3.74 -6.54 1.72
C ALA A 222 -5.20 -6.75 2.17
N ALA A 223 -5.64 -6.02 3.20
CA ALA A 223 -7.00 -6.07 3.72
C ALA A 223 -8.03 -5.58 2.69
N TYR A 224 -7.75 -4.47 2.01
CA TYR A 224 -8.62 -3.93 0.98
C TYR A 224 -8.80 -4.92 -0.18
N LYS A 225 -7.72 -5.50 -0.69
CA LYS A 225 -7.76 -6.49 -1.76
C LYS A 225 -8.53 -7.75 -1.36
N ALA A 226 -8.33 -8.23 -0.13
CA ALA A 226 -9.07 -9.37 0.40
C ALA A 226 -10.57 -9.09 0.46
N ALA A 227 -10.96 -7.92 0.99
CA ALA A 227 -12.36 -7.51 1.08
C ALA A 227 -13.02 -7.31 -0.30
N LEU A 228 -12.30 -6.70 -1.25
CA LEU A 228 -12.82 -6.40 -2.58
C LEU A 228 -13.04 -7.66 -3.43
N SER A 229 -12.07 -8.57 -3.44
CA SER A 229 -12.06 -9.69 -4.39
C SER A 229 -12.44 -11.04 -3.77
N GLY A 230 -12.28 -11.22 -2.45
CA GLY A 230 -12.41 -12.51 -1.78
C GLY A 230 -11.37 -13.56 -2.23
N LYS A 231 -10.44 -13.19 -3.12
CA LYS A 231 -9.46 -14.13 -3.71
C LYS A 231 -8.21 -14.31 -2.87
N THR A 232 -8.00 -13.46 -1.88
CA THR A 232 -6.89 -13.53 -0.93
C THR A 232 -7.40 -13.45 0.50
N LYS A 233 -6.59 -13.91 1.45
CA LYS A 233 -6.82 -13.76 2.89
C LYS A 233 -5.55 -13.30 3.58
N VAL A 234 -5.68 -12.46 4.61
CA VAL A 234 -4.58 -12.07 5.49
C VAL A 234 -4.37 -13.19 6.51
N VAL A 235 -3.14 -13.68 6.64
CA VAL A 235 -2.77 -14.80 7.52
C VAL A 235 -1.78 -14.42 8.61
N GLY A 236 -1.36 -13.18 8.66
CA GLY A 236 -0.47 -12.67 9.72
C GLY A 236 -0.12 -11.22 9.52
N LEU A 237 0.37 -10.61 10.59
CA LEU A 237 0.90 -9.25 10.58
C LEU A 237 2.43 -9.28 10.70
N GLY A 238 3.06 -8.27 10.14
CA GLY A 238 4.49 -8.04 10.32
C GLY A 238 4.84 -7.72 11.78
N PRO A 239 6.12 -7.84 12.14
CA PRO A 239 6.55 -7.81 13.55
C PRO A 239 6.39 -6.45 14.23
N LYS A 240 6.31 -5.37 13.45
CA LYS A 240 6.22 -4.00 13.97
C LYS A 240 5.28 -3.14 13.13
N LYS A 241 4.58 -2.22 13.81
CA LYS A 241 3.90 -1.09 13.17
C LYS A 241 4.94 -0.08 12.68
N ALA A 242 4.62 0.65 11.64
CA ALA A 242 5.44 1.74 11.10
C ALA A 242 4.63 3.03 11.04
N TYR A 243 5.27 4.15 11.36
CA TYR A 243 4.74 5.47 11.06
C TYR A 243 4.97 5.74 9.57
N VAL A 244 3.89 6.09 8.87
CA VAL A 244 3.94 6.50 7.47
C VAL A 244 3.89 8.02 7.41
N ALA A 245 4.73 8.59 6.55
CA ALA A 245 4.98 10.03 6.55
C ALA A 245 5.02 10.62 5.14
N THR A 246 4.70 11.91 5.06
CA THR A 246 5.19 12.77 4.00
C THR A 246 6.70 12.91 4.17
N THR A 247 7.42 12.92 3.07
CA THR A 247 8.88 12.92 3.09
C THR A 247 9.41 14.08 2.26
N THR A 248 10.33 14.84 2.84
CA THR A 248 11.00 15.97 2.21
C THR A 248 12.52 15.80 2.28
N LYS A 249 13.24 16.62 1.53
CA LYS A 249 14.70 16.76 1.68
C LYS A 249 14.99 17.34 3.06
N LYS A 250 16.05 16.85 3.67
CA LYS A 250 16.60 17.36 4.92
C LYS A 250 17.30 18.72 4.71
#